data_3cf3953d710fcfc40ba4dea2e4b56e78
#
_entry.id   3cf3953d710fcfc40ba4dea2e4b56e78
#
_cell.length_a   1.000
_cell.length_b   1.000
_cell.length_c   1.000
_cell.angle_alpha   90.00
_cell.angle_beta   90.00
_cell.angle_gamma   90.00
#
_symmetry.space_group_name_H-M   'P 1'
#
loop_
_entity.id
_entity.type
_entity.pdbx_description
1 polymer ?
#
loop_
_entity_poly.entity_id
_entity_poly.type
_entity_poly.pdbx_seq_one_letter_code
_entity_poly.pdbx_strand_id
1 'polypeptide(L)'
;MYKEYSPCNILAPFIYHFWEYKGETRSGLKFNIPPHGCSDFVFTGGSAADSIRNGLIMKPYHSYFFGPMNTFTELVARTNFIHIIGVRFRPCGLFRFIEIPLNELINQGLDSQEFPAIFSQSFIYKLLSLI
;
A
#
# COMPACT_ATOMS: atom_id res chain seq x y z
N MET A 1 6.33 -15.45 -0.65
CA MET A 1 7.09 -15.14 -1.88
C MET A 1 6.73 -13.74 -2.35
N TYR A 2 7.73 -12.95 -2.59
CA TYR A 2 7.60 -11.57 -3.08
C TYR A 2 7.84 -11.54 -4.58
N LYS A 3 6.97 -10.86 -5.32
CA LYS A 3 7.11 -10.67 -6.77
C LYS A 3 6.86 -9.22 -7.13
N GLU A 4 7.57 -8.75 -8.15
CA GLU A 4 7.37 -7.42 -8.72
C GLU A 4 6.97 -7.55 -10.18
N TYR A 5 6.12 -6.63 -10.64
CA TYR A 5 5.62 -6.58 -12.01
C TYR A 5 5.80 -5.16 -12.54
N SER A 6 6.35 -5.06 -13.75
CA SER A 6 6.54 -3.76 -14.40
C SER A 6 5.22 -3.21 -14.92
N PRO A 7 4.99 -1.89 -14.79
CA PRO A 7 3.81 -1.26 -15.39
C PRO A 7 3.94 -1.17 -16.90
N CYS A 8 2.81 -1.04 -17.61
CA CYS A 8 2.82 -0.75 -19.04
C CYS A 8 3.41 0.64 -19.31
N ASN A 9 3.75 0.91 -20.58
CA ASN A 9 4.44 2.15 -20.93
C ASN A 9 3.69 3.43 -20.59
N ILE A 10 2.36 3.40 -20.64
CA ILE A 10 1.53 4.56 -20.30
C ILE A 10 1.62 4.89 -18.81
N LEU A 11 1.73 3.87 -17.95
CA LEU A 11 1.76 4.02 -16.49
C LEU A 11 3.18 4.17 -15.94
N ALA A 12 4.20 3.77 -16.68
CA ALA A 12 5.58 3.78 -16.21
C ALA A 12 6.08 5.13 -15.69
N PRO A 13 5.66 6.28 -16.23
CA PRO A 13 6.04 7.58 -15.65
C PRO A 13 5.50 7.84 -14.24
N PHE A 14 4.43 7.18 -13.84
CA PHE A 14 3.72 7.42 -12.59
C PHE A 14 3.86 6.29 -11.57
N ILE A 15 3.95 5.06 -12.06
CA ILE A 15 4.00 3.84 -11.24
C ILE A 15 5.38 3.22 -11.38
N TYR A 16 6.03 3.00 -10.22
CA TYR A 16 7.33 2.37 -10.17
C TYR A 16 7.22 0.88 -10.53
N HIS A 17 6.38 0.15 -9.78
CA HIS A 17 6.04 -1.23 -10.05
C HIS A 17 4.80 -1.65 -9.27
N PHE A 18 4.19 -2.75 -9.69
CA PHE A 18 3.23 -3.50 -8.87
C PHE A 18 3.99 -4.57 -8.12
N TRP A 19 3.56 -4.89 -6.92
CA TRP A 19 4.20 -5.92 -6.13
C TRP A 19 3.17 -6.79 -5.44
N GLU A 20 3.56 -8.04 -5.16
CA GLU A 20 2.73 -9.02 -4.47
C GLU A 20 3.59 -9.77 -3.47
N TYR A 21 3.14 -9.88 -2.25
CA TYR A 21 3.69 -10.79 -1.26
C TYR A 21 2.64 -11.82 -0.90
N LYS A 22 2.98 -13.11 -1.04
CA LYS A 22 2.08 -14.22 -0.77
C LYS A 22 2.87 -15.33 -0.09
N GLY A 23 2.45 -15.73 1.10
CA GLY A 23 3.16 -16.76 1.82
C GLY A 23 2.59 -17.08 3.18
N GLU A 24 3.09 -18.16 3.76
CA GLU A 24 2.75 -18.55 5.12
C GLU A 24 3.45 -17.64 6.13
N THR A 25 2.77 -17.39 7.23
CA THR A 25 3.30 -16.58 8.33
C THR A 25 2.70 -17.12 9.64
N ARG A 26 2.92 -16.43 10.73
CA ARG A 26 2.29 -16.73 12.03
C ARG A 26 1.91 -15.43 12.73
N SER A 27 0.87 -15.50 13.54
CA SER A 27 0.44 -14.35 14.34
C SER A 27 1.60 -13.88 15.23
N GLY A 28 1.85 -12.57 15.23
CA GLY A 28 2.93 -11.95 15.99
C GLY A 28 4.26 -11.84 15.24
N LEU A 29 4.38 -12.40 14.04
CA LEU A 29 5.59 -12.24 13.24
C LEU A 29 5.72 -10.81 12.77
N LYS A 30 6.91 -10.22 12.96
CA LYS A 30 7.19 -8.84 12.63
C LYS A 30 7.92 -8.70 11.31
N PHE A 31 7.53 -7.71 10.53
CA PHE A 31 8.17 -7.32 9.28
C PHE A 31 8.61 -5.87 9.36
N ASN A 32 9.88 -5.60 9.09
CA ASN A 32 10.39 -4.23 8.98
C ASN A 32 10.41 -3.80 7.52
N ILE A 33 9.72 -2.70 7.24
CA ILE A 33 9.74 -2.08 5.93
C ILE A 33 10.69 -0.88 6.00
N PRO A 34 11.81 -0.90 5.25
CA PRO A 34 12.75 0.22 5.26
C PRO A 34 12.13 1.47 4.65
N PRO A 35 12.64 2.66 5.02
CA PRO A 35 12.12 3.90 4.46
C PRO A 35 12.39 3.98 2.96
N HIS A 36 11.42 4.50 2.23
CA HIS A 36 11.53 4.79 0.80
C HIS A 36 10.68 6.02 0.48
N GLY A 37 11.07 6.78 -0.53
CA GLY A 37 10.40 8.02 -0.91
C GLY A 37 9.14 7.84 -1.76
N CYS A 38 8.60 6.63 -1.84
CA CYS A 38 7.45 6.31 -2.67
C CYS A 38 6.18 6.15 -1.83
N SER A 39 5.03 6.38 -2.46
CA SER A 39 3.73 6.08 -1.87
C SER A 39 3.26 4.73 -2.37
N ASP A 40 2.60 3.97 -1.51
CA ASP A 40 2.03 2.67 -1.85
C ASP A 40 0.52 2.65 -1.62
N PHE A 41 -0.21 2.05 -2.56
CA PHE A 41 -1.59 1.67 -2.36
C PHE A 41 -1.62 0.15 -2.18
N VAL A 42 -2.17 -0.32 -1.06
CA VAL A 42 -2.05 -1.72 -0.63
C VAL A 42 -3.42 -2.35 -0.52
N PHE A 43 -3.57 -3.54 -1.07
CA PHE A 43 -4.79 -4.34 -1.01
C PHE A 43 -4.51 -5.63 -0.24
N THR A 44 -5.29 -5.90 0.79
CA THR A 44 -5.19 -7.12 1.59
C THR A 44 -6.13 -8.19 1.04
N GLY A 45 -5.60 -9.39 0.80
CA GLY A 45 -6.38 -10.51 0.31
C GLY A 45 -6.51 -11.59 1.38
N GLY A 46 -7.48 -11.49 2.27
CA GLY A 46 -7.70 -12.50 3.30
C GLY A 46 -6.71 -12.50 4.45
N SER A 47 -5.77 -11.55 4.47
CA SER A 47 -4.76 -11.43 5.51
C SER A 47 -5.02 -10.22 6.41
N ALA A 48 -4.47 -10.25 7.63
CA ALA A 48 -4.57 -9.14 8.56
C ALA A 48 -3.19 -8.84 9.17
N ALA A 49 -2.92 -7.57 9.40
CA ALA A 49 -1.67 -7.11 10.02
C ALA A 49 -1.90 -5.75 10.69
N ASP A 50 -1.02 -5.40 11.62
CA ASP A 50 -1.04 -4.08 12.25
C ASP A 50 0.19 -3.30 11.83
N SER A 51 0.01 -2.04 11.48
CA SER A 51 1.11 -1.09 11.31
C SER A 51 1.37 -0.40 12.65
N ILE A 52 2.48 -0.75 13.29
CA ILE A 52 2.78 -0.28 14.65
C ILE A 52 2.96 1.24 14.68
N ARG A 53 3.72 1.80 13.72
CA ARG A 53 3.99 3.24 13.68
C ARG A 53 2.72 4.07 13.53
N ASN A 54 1.84 3.65 12.63
CA ASN A 54 0.64 4.41 12.30
C ASN A 54 -0.55 4.06 13.17
N GLY A 55 -0.45 3.01 14.00
CA GLY A 55 -1.58 2.49 14.74
C GLY A 55 -2.69 1.93 13.84
N LEU A 56 -2.38 1.66 12.58
CA LEU A 56 -3.35 1.21 11.60
C LEU A 56 -3.55 -0.29 11.71
N ILE A 57 -4.80 -0.70 11.88
CA ILE A 57 -5.19 -2.11 11.88
C ILE A 57 -5.66 -2.46 10.48
N MET A 58 -4.88 -3.28 9.76
CA MET A 58 -5.19 -3.69 8.40
C MET A 58 -6.06 -4.94 8.43
N LYS A 59 -7.29 -4.78 7.95
CA LYS A 59 -8.30 -5.86 7.91
C LYS A 59 -8.21 -6.64 6.61
N PRO A 60 -8.69 -7.91 6.57
CA PRO A 60 -8.80 -8.66 5.33
C PRO A 60 -9.72 -7.97 4.31
N TYR A 61 -9.38 -8.09 3.03
CA TYR A 61 -10.17 -7.59 1.89
C TYR A 61 -10.45 -6.09 1.94
N HIS A 62 -9.45 -5.33 2.38
CA HIS A 62 -9.50 -3.88 2.45
C HIS A 62 -8.36 -3.26 1.66
N SER A 63 -8.44 -1.96 1.45
CA SER A 63 -7.38 -1.20 0.82
C SER A 63 -6.88 -0.08 1.73
N TYR A 64 -5.57 0.15 1.67
CA TYR A 64 -4.88 1.12 2.52
C TYR A 64 -3.91 1.92 1.68
N PHE A 65 -3.70 3.17 2.07
CA PHE A 65 -2.72 4.04 1.44
C PHE A 65 -1.60 4.33 2.43
N PHE A 66 -0.35 4.21 1.96
CA PHE A 66 0.84 4.59 2.72
C PHE A 66 1.56 5.69 1.97
N GLY A 67 1.69 6.85 2.60
CA GLY A 67 2.44 7.96 2.05
C GLY A 67 3.95 7.71 2.04
N PRO A 68 4.73 8.63 1.50
CA PRO A 68 6.19 8.51 1.51
C PRO A 68 6.72 8.32 2.92
N MET A 69 7.67 7.40 3.10
CA MET A 69 8.25 7.10 4.40
C MET A 69 9.68 7.55 4.48
N ASN A 70 10.04 8.28 5.54
CA ASN A 70 11.43 8.62 5.86
C ASN A 70 11.95 7.86 7.08
N THR A 71 11.14 6.98 7.66
CA THR A 71 11.50 6.12 8.79
C THR A 71 11.01 4.71 8.55
N PHE A 72 11.54 3.75 9.31
CA PHE A 72 11.08 2.36 9.25
C PHE A 72 9.61 2.24 9.66
N THR A 73 8.91 1.33 8.99
CA THR A 73 7.58 0.88 9.37
C THR A 73 7.64 -0.57 9.80
N GLU A 74 7.02 -0.89 10.93
CA GLU A 74 6.91 -2.26 11.41
C GLU A 74 5.49 -2.76 11.24
N LEU A 75 5.35 -3.91 10.57
CA LEU A 75 4.09 -4.63 10.45
C LEU A 75 4.12 -5.88 11.32
N VAL A 76 3.02 -6.16 12.01
CA VAL A 76 2.86 -7.36 12.82
C VAL A 76 1.75 -8.20 12.21
N ALA A 77 2.07 -9.42 11.79
CA ALA A 77 1.09 -10.33 11.20
C ALA A 77 0.06 -10.79 12.23
N ARG A 78 -1.19 -10.86 11.82
CA ARG A 78 -2.29 -11.35 12.64
C ARG A 78 -2.89 -12.66 12.14
N THR A 79 -2.53 -13.09 10.95
CA THR A 79 -3.01 -14.31 10.32
C THR A 79 -1.85 -15.23 10.00
N ASN A 80 -2.16 -16.53 9.79
CA ASN A 80 -1.15 -17.54 9.45
C ASN A 80 -0.76 -17.53 7.98
N PHE A 81 -1.40 -16.71 7.17
CA PHE A 81 -1.11 -16.55 5.75
C PHE A 81 -1.26 -15.08 5.38
N ILE A 82 -0.32 -14.58 4.58
CA ILE A 82 -0.37 -13.20 4.10
C ILE A 82 -0.47 -13.21 2.58
N HIS A 83 -1.43 -12.43 2.06
CA HIS A 83 -1.53 -12.11 0.65
C HIS A 83 -1.82 -10.62 0.52
N ILE A 84 -0.82 -9.87 0.09
CA ILE A 84 -0.89 -8.42 -0.05
C ILE A 84 -0.42 -8.05 -1.44
N ILE A 85 -1.19 -7.20 -2.10
CA ILE A 85 -0.86 -6.64 -3.41
C ILE A 85 -0.69 -5.14 -3.24
N GLY A 86 0.34 -4.58 -3.85
CA GLY A 86 0.61 -3.15 -3.75
C GLY A 86 0.89 -2.50 -5.09
N VAL A 87 0.58 -1.22 -5.16
CA VAL A 87 0.95 -0.35 -6.27
C VAL A 87 1.89 0.70 -5.71
N ARG A 88 3.14 0.70 -6.16
CA ARG A 88 4.14 1.67 -5.74
C ARG A 88 4.24 2.78 -6.77
N PHE A 89 3.89 3.98 -6.34
CA PHE A 89 3.97 5.16 -7.19
C PHE A 89 5.38 5.73 -7.18
N ARG A 90 5.83 6.27 -8.31
CA ARG A 90 7.05 7.05 -8.33
C ARG A 90 6.87 8.31 -7.50
N PRO A 91 7.96 8.89 -6.97
CA PRO A 91 7.84 10.20 -6.31
C PRO A 91 7.08 11.16 -7.23
N CYS A 92 6.08 11.85 -6.67
CA CYS A 92 5.17 12.76 -7.39
C CYS A 92 4.25 12.11 -8.43
N GLY A 93 4.36 10.80 -8.70
CA GLY A 93 3.48 10.11 -9.64
C GLY A 93 2.04 10.06 -9.18
N LEU A 94 1.82 10.01 -7.88
CA LEU A 94 0.50 9.94 -7.28
C LEU A 94 -0.38 11.16 -7.61
N PHE A 95 0.22 12.33 -7.84
CA PHE A 95 -0.52 13.56 -8.16
C PHE A 95 -1.35 13.47 -9.45
N ARG A 96 -1.06 12.52 -10.32
CA ARG A 96 -1.89 12.27 -11.50
C ARG A 96 -3.22 11.63 -11.15
N PHE A 97 -3.34 11.07 -9.94
CA PHE A 97 -4.52 10.33 -9.51
C PHE A 97 -5.27 11.03 -8.38
N ILE A 98 -4.56 11.71 -7.49
CA ILE A 98 -5.15 12.44 -6.36
C ILE A 98 -4.45 13.79 -6.18
N GLU A 99 -5.20 14.78 -5.70
CA GLU A 99 -4.70 16.15 -5.48
C GLU A 99 -4.52 16.41 -3.97
N ILE A 100 -3.47 15.84 -3.39
CA ILE A 100 -3.10 16.09 -1.99
C ILE A 100 -1.61 16.38 -1.91
N PRO A 101 -1.20 17.42 -1.17
CA PRO A 101 0.22 17.67 -0.93
C PRO A 101 0.89 16.47 -0.27
N LEU A 102 1.98 15.96 -0.86
CA LEU A 102 2.68 14.79 -0.33
C LEU A 102 3.25 15.01 1.07
N ASN A 103 3.61 16.23 1.41
CA ASN A 103 4.13 16.55 2.74
C ASN A 103 3.11 16.28 3.86
N GLU A 104 1.83 16.31 3.55
CA GLU A 104 0.77 15.95 4.52
C GLU A 104 0.63 14.44 4.69
N LEU A 105 1.21 13.65 3.78
CA LEU A 105 1.08 12.20 3.76
C LEU A 105 2.34 11.48 4.25
N ILE A 106 3.40 12.20 4.57
CA ILE A 106 4.66 11.62 5.02
C ILE A 106 4.43 10.77 6.28
N ASN A 107 4.89 9.52 6.24
CA ASN A 107 4.74 8.53 7.32
C ASN A 107 3.30 8.24 7.74
N GLN A 108 2.32 8.56 6.87
CA GLN A 108 0.91 8.29 7.15
C GLN A 108 0.48 6.96 6.56
N GLY A 109 -0.36 6.23 7.33
CA GLY A 109 -1.08 5.07 6.83
C GLY A 109 -2.57 5.33 6.99
N LEU A 110 -3.35 5.21 5.93
CA LEU A 110 -4.76 5.57 5.89
C LEU A 110 -5.60 4.42 5.33
N ASP A 111 -6.74 4.16 5.99
CA ASP A 111 -7.77 3.30 5.41
C ASP A 111 -8.46 4.07 4.29
N SER A 112 -8.38 3.55 3.06
CA SER A 112 -8.93 4.25 1.90
C SER A 112 -10.44 4.46 1.97
N GLN A 113 -11.17 3.59 2.67
CA GLN A 113 -12.62 3.70 2.82
C GLN A 113 -13.03 4.84 3.76
N GLU A 114 -12.16 5.25 4.66
CA GLU A 114 -12.41 6.38 5.56
C GLU A 114 -12.21 7.72 4.88
N PHE A 115 -11.64 7.74 3.67
CA PHE A 115 -11.33 8.95 2.92
C PHE A 115 -11.91 8.89 1.50
N PRO A 116 -13.25 8.72 1.35
CA PRO A 116 -13.85 8.54 0.02
C PRO A 116 -13.74 9.77 -0.87
N ALA A 117 -13.52 10.94 -0.31
CA ALA A 117 -13.29 12.14 -1.11
C ALA A 117 -11.94 12.10 -1.84
N ILE A 118 -10.99 11.34 -1.32
CA ILE A 118 -9.64 11.18 -1.88
C ILE A 118 -9.56 9.89 -2.67
N PHE A 119 -10.04 8.80 -2.08
CA PHE A 119 -9.96 7.44 -2.63
C PHE A 119 -11.37 6.97 -2.99
N SER A 120 -11.91 7.47 -4.09
CA SER A 120 -13.25 7.07 -4.54
C SER A 120 -13.26 5.60 -4.93
N GLN A 121 -14.44 4.98 -4.85
CA GLN A 121 -14.62 3.60 -5.29
C GLN A 121 -14.21 3.42 -6.75
N SER A 122 -14.50 4.40 -7.58
CA SER A 122 -14.09 4.41 -8.99
C SER A 122 -12.57 4.39 -9.15
N PHE A 123 -11.85 5.16 -8.35
CA PHE A 123 -10.37 5.17 -8.34
C PHE A 123 -9.82 3.80 -7.97
N ILE A 124 -10.36 3.20 -6.91
CA ILE A 124 -9.92 1.88 -6.43
C ILE A 124 -10.16 0.80 -7.49
N TYR A 125 -11.33 0.78 -8.11
CA TYR A 125 -11.63 -0.18 -9.17
C TYR A 125 -10.72 -0.02 -10.38
N LYS A 126 -10.43 1.21 -10.78
CA LYS A 126 -9.48 1.47 -11.87
C LYS A 126 -8.09 0.94 -11.52
N LEU A 127 -7.64 1.19 -10.30
CA LEU A 127 -6.33 0.74 -9.85
C LEU A 127 -6.25 -0.79 -9.83
N LEU A 128 -7.26 -1.46 -9.31
CA LEU A 128 -7.33 -2.93 -9.30
C LEU A 128 -7.34 -3.52 -10.70
N SER A 129 -7.98 -2.85 -11.66
CA SER A 129 -8.01 -3.33 -13.05
C SER A 129 -6.66 -3.27 -13.75
N LEU A 130 -5.69 -2.52 -13.21
CA LEU A 130 -4.33 -2.41 -13.75
C LEU A 130 -3.40 -3.51 -13.24
N ILE A 131 -3.85 -4.27 -12.27
CA ILE A 131 -3.11 -5.39 -11.67
C ILE A 131 -3.65 -6.69 -12.23
#